data_875cf7549437d4f1eafe8099f9777e2b
#
_entry.id   875cf7549437d4f1eafe8099f9777e2b
#
_cell.length_a   1.000
_cell.length_b   1.000
_cell.length_c   1.000
_cell.angle_alpha   90.00
_cell.angle_beta   90.00
_cell.angle_gamma   90.00
#
_symmetry.space_group_name_H-M   'P 1'
#
loop_
_entity.id
_entity.type
_entity.pdbx_description
1 polymer ?
#
loop_
_entity_poly.entity_id
_entity_poly.type
_entity_poly.pdbx_seq_one_letter_code
_entity_poly.pdbx_strand_id
1 'polypeptide(L)'
;MIGKVIKNIDPRFFKVATMSAPSEEELRRPFLYRYMCQIPEQGKFTFLDSGWMEQTTQEVLRKELTGEDYEKRIESIRRFERQLTDNGYLVLKFFMQIDKEEQKFRMDKLCSSQDTRWRVSEFDKWQQEHYRKCEKSMTAISRIRMHQPLHGIS
;
A
#
# COMPACT_ATOMS: atom_id res chain seq x y z
N MET A 1 8.60 8.09 5.38
CA MET A 1 8.50 7.32 6.66
C MET A 1 9.50 6.18 6.70
N ILE A 2 9.52 5.26 5.75
CA ILE A 2 10.43 4.09 5.69
C ILE A 2 11.89 4.51 5.96
N GLY A 3 12.42 5.54 5.28
CA GLY A 3 13.79 5.99 5.47
C GLY A 3 14.19 6.42 6.90
N LYS A 4 13.20 6.79 7.75
CA LYS A 4 13.49 7.06 9.17
C LYS A 4 13.57 5.77 10.00
N VAL A 5 12.76 4.76 9.65
CA VAL A 5 12.73 3.47 10.36
C VAL A 5 13.97 2.67 10.06
N ILE A 6 14.37 2.56 8.80
CA ILE A 6 15.51 1.73 8.36
C ILE A 6 16.87 2.23 8.83
N LYS A 7 16.97 3.50 9.23
CA LYS A 7 18.27 4.07 9.74
C LYS A 7 18.85 3.31 10.93
N ASN A 8 18.00 2.65 11.72
CA ASN A 8 18.39 1.95 12.93
C ASN A 8 18.38 0.41 12.75
N ILE A 9 18.23 -0.07 11.52
CA ILE A 9 18.19 -1.50 11.20
C ILE A 9 19.40 -1.82 10.32
N ASP A 10 20.11 -2.90 10.63
CA ASP A 10 21.22 -3.36 9.79
C ASP A 10 20.70 -3.71 8.38
N PRO A 11 21.32 -3.15 7.31
CA PRO A 11 20.88 -3.36 5.92
C PRO A 11 20.81 -4.82 5.49
N ARG A 12 21.53 -5.72 6.15
CA ARG A 12 21.50 -7.16 5.86
C ARG A 12 20.18 -7.83 6.21
N PHE A 13 19.37 -7.21 7.08
CA PHE A 13 18.13 -7.79 7.58
C PHE A 13 16.87 -7.19 6.98
N PHE A 14 16.98 -6.21 6.07
CA PHE A 14 15.79 -5.65 5.45
C PHE A 14 15.92 -5.44 3.94
N LYS A 15 14.78 -5.45 3.28
CA LYS A 15 14.60 -5.06 1.89
C LYS A 15 13.52 -3.97 1.81
N VAL A 16 13.74 -2.97 0.98
CA VAL A 16 12.69 -2.02 0.60
C VAL A 16 12.24 -2.35 -0.81
N ALA A 17 10.97 -2.69 -0.97
CA ALA A 17 10.37 -2.98 -2.26
C ALA A 17 9.44 -1.83 -2.65
N THR A 18 9.83 -1.12 -3.71
CA THR A 18 9.00 -0.09 -4.34
C THR A 18 8.07 -0.76 -5.33
N MET A 19 6.77 -0.71 -5.03
CA MET A 19 5.74 -1.34 -5.85
C MET A 19 5.20 -0.32 -6.86
N SER A 20 5.93 -0.12 -7.96
CA SER A 20 5.49 0.68 -9.11
C SER A 20 4.29 0.04 -9.83
N ALA A 21 3.81 0.68 -10.90
CA ALA A 21 2.78 0.08 -11.76
C ALA A 21 3.20 -1.33 -12.20
N PRO A 22 2.25 -2.30 -12.24
CA PRO A 22 2.57 -3.67 -12.63
C PRO A 22 3.11 -3.74 -14.05
N SER A 23 4.13 -4.58 -14.25
CA SER A 23 4.64 -4.89 -15.59
C SER A 23 3.66 -5.77 -16.37
N GLU A 24 3.83 -5.86 -17.69
CA GLU A 24 3.01 -6.76 -18.52
C GLU A 24 3.09 -8.23 -18.08
N GLU A 25 4.24 -8.67 -17.60
CA GLU A 25 4.42 -10.01 -17.07
C GLU A 25 3.63 -10.20 -15.77
N GLU A 26 3.68 -9.23 -14.87
CA GLU A 26 2.92 -9.25 -13.60
C GLU A 26 1.41 -9.22 -13.83
N LEU A 27 0.93 -8.49 -14.86
CA LEU A 27 -0.49 -8.44 -15.23
C LEU A 27 -1.04 -9.80 -15.72
N ARG A 28 -0.18 -10.68 -16.24
CA ARG A 28 -0.55 -12.05 -16.64
C ARG A 28 -0.63 -13.03 -15.46
N ARG A 29 -0.28 -12.60 -14.26
CA ARG A 29 -0.23 -13.39 -13.03
C ARG A 29 -1.31 -12.96 -12.06
N PRO A 30 -1.70 -13.78 -11.07
CA PRO A 30 -2.62 -13.37 -10.03
C PRO A 30 -2.13 -12.11 -9.32
N PHE A 31 -3.06 -11.22 -8.96
CA PHE A 31 -2.77 -9.92 -8.34
C PHE A 31 -1.75 -9.98 -7.18
N LEU A 32 -1.89 -10.97 -6.29
CA LEU A 32 -1.01 -11.08 -5.12
C LEU A 32 0.39 -11.63 -5.44
N TYR A 33 0.62 -12.17 -6.65
CA TYR A 33 1.89 -12.79 -7.02
C TYR A 33 3.09 -11.87 -6.77
N ARG A 34 3.01 -10.62 -7.22
CA ARG A 34 4.09 -9.64 -7.08
C ARG A 34 4.45 -9.36 -5.62
N TYR A 35 3.48 -9.44 -4.73
CA TYR A 35 3.66 -9.27 -3.29
C TYR A 35 4.20 -10.55 -2.63
N MET A 36 3.77 -11.71 -3.08
CA MET A 36 4.32 -13.01 -2.63
C MET A 36 5.81 -13.10 -2.89
N CYS A 37 6.29 -12.58 -4.02
CA CYS A 37 7.72 -12.50 -4.35
C CYS A 37 8.52 -11.58 -3.42
N GLN A 38 7.87 -10.78 -2.59
CA GLN A 38 8.53 -9.87 -1.64
C GLN A 38 8.51 -10.37 -0.21
N ILE A 39 7.92 -11.54 0.06
CA ILE A 39 7.89 -12.13 1.40
C ILE A 39 9.35 -12.38 1.86
N PRO A 40 9.74 -11.87 3.04
CA PRO A 40 11.12 -12.03 3.53
C PRO A 40 11.36 -13.44 4.03
N GLU A 41 12.63 -13.83 4.07
CA GLU A 41 13.08 -14.99 4.83
C GLU A 41 12.91 -14.76 6.34
N GLN A 42 12.92 -15.85 7.12
CA GLN A 42 12.85 -15.78 8.57
C GLN A 42 13.96 -14.88 9.15
N GLY A 43 13.61 -14.01 10.09
CA GLY A 43 14.52 -13.05 10.72
C GLY A 43 14.81 -11.80 9.87
N LYS A 44 14.19 -11.65 8.71
CA LYS A 44 14.31 -10.46 7.85
C LYS A 44 13.00 -9.68 7.73
N PHE A 45 13.10 -8.46 7.24
CA PHE A 45 11.97 -7.54 7.05
C PHE A 45 11.84 -7.14 5.58
N THR A 46 10.62 -7.02 5.09
CA THR A 46 10.36 -6.32 3.83
C THR A 46 9.48 -5.11 4.11
N PHE A 47 9.95 -3.95 3.69
CA PHE A 47 9.17 -2.70 3.70
C PHE A 47 8.60 -2.49 2.31
N LEU A 48 7.27 -2.52 2.20
CA LEU A 48 6.55 -2.15 1.00
C LEU A 48 6.19 -0.67 1.11
N ASP A 49 6.62 0.18 0.19
CA ASP A 49 6.24 1.59 0.17
C ASP A 49 4.80 1.78 -0.36
N SER A 50 4.34 0.84 -1.17
CA SER A 50 2.95 0.71 -1.62
C SER A 50 2.50 -0.75 -1.49
N GLY A 51 1.46 -1.01 -0.72
CA GLY A 51 0.97 -2.36 -0.44
C GLY A 51 -0.25 -2.73 -1.30
N TRP A 52 -0.65 -4.00 -1.20
CA TRP A 52 -1.83 -4.54 -1.90
C TRP A 52 -3.14 -3.81 -1.61
N MET A 53 -3.29 -3.23 -0.42
CA MET A 53 -4.49 -2.45 -0.08
C MET A 53 -4.50 -1.10 -0.80
N GLU A 54 -3.34 -0.45 -0.92
CA GLU A 54 -3.22 0.81 -1.64
C GLU A 54 -3.51 0.61 -3.12
N GLN A 55 -2.91 -0.39 -3.76
CA GLN A 55 -3.19 -0.71 -5.16
C GLN A 55 -4.67 -1.01 -5.38
N THR A 56 -5.28 -1.82 -4.52
CA THR A 56 -6.72 -2.11 -4.58
C THR A 56 -7.56 -0.83 -4.48
N THR A 57 -7.19 0.10 -3.57
CA THR A 57 -7.87 1.39 -3.43
C THR A 57 -7.76 2.22 -4.70
N GLN A 58 -6.58 2.27 -5.31
CA GLN A 58 -6.36 3.01 -6.55
C GLN A 58 -7.20 2.44 -7.70
N GLU A 59 -7.26 1.12 -7.86
CA GLU A 59 -8.08 0.46 -8.88
C GLU A 59 -9.58 0.73 -8.68
N VAL A 60 -10.07 0.74 -7.43
CA VAL A 60 -11.45 1.13 -7.11
C VAL A 60 -11.72 2.60 -7.46
N LEU A 61 -10.81 3.50 -7.12
CA LEU A 61 -10.94 4.93 -7.41
C LEU A 61 -10.95 5.22 -8.91
N ARG A 62 -10.19 4.46 -9.69
CA ARG A 62 -10.18 4.52 -11.16
C ARG A 62 -11.35 3.79 -11.82
N LYS A 63 -12.19 3.10 -11.04
CA LYS A 63 -13.30 2.26 -11.50
C LYS A 63 -12.84 1.04 -12.34
N GLU A 64 -11.62 0.61 -12.14
CA GLU A 64 -11.04 -0.58 -12.77
C GLU A 64 -11.45 -1.86 -12.03
N LEU A 65 -11.81 -1.72 -10.74
CA LEU A 65 -12.25 -2.80 -9.87
C LEU A 65 -13.58 -2.43 -9.21
N THR A 66 -14.63 -3.19 -9.48
CA THR A 66 -15.98 -2.91 -8.97
C THR A 66 -16.75 -4.19 -8.61
N GLY A 67 -17.80 -4.04 -7.78
CA GLY A 67 -18.78 -5.09 -7.52
C GLY A 67 -18.16 -6.40 -7.00
N GLU A 68 -18.51 -7.49 -7.65
CA GLU A 68 -18.09 -8.85 -7.27
C GLU A 68 -16.57 -9.06 -7.34
N ASP A 69 -15.90 -8.43 -8.29
CA ASP A 69 -14.44 -8.54 -8.43
C ASP A 69 -13.70 -7.85 -7.27
N TYR A 70 -14.26 -6.76 -6.75
CA TYR A 70 -13.77 -6.14 -5.53
C TYR A 70 -13.90 -7.07 -4.32
N GLU A 71 -15.05 -7.71 -4.14
CA GLU A 71 -15.26 -8.64 -3.03
C GLU A 71 -14.31 -9.85 -3.11
N LYS A 72 -14.14 -10.43 -4.30
CA LYS A 72 -13.16 -11.50 -4.56
C LYS A 72 -11.73 -11.06 -4.25
N ARG A 73 -11.38 -9.82 -4.59
CA ARG A 73 -10.08 -9.24 -4.31
C ARG A 73 -9.83 -9.12 -2.80
N ILE A 74 -10.79 -8.58 -2.06
CA ILE A 74 -10.70 -8.42 -0.61
C ILE A 74 -10.60 -9.80 0.07
N GLU A 75 -11.39 -10.78 -0.36
CA GLU A 75 -11.32 -12.13 0.19
C GLU A 75 -9.96 -12.79 -0.08
N SER A 76 -9.40 -12.62 -1.27
CA SER A 76 -8.06 -13.11 -1.60
C SER A 76 -6.98 -12.48 -0.74
N ILE A 77 -7.07 -11.17 -0.47
CA ILE A 77 -6.16 -10.46 0.43
C ILE A 77 -6.28 -11.01 1.85
N ARG A 78 -7.49 -11.23 2.37
CA ARG A 78 -7.71 -11.78 3.72
C ARG A 78 -7.08 -13.17 3.86
N ARG A 79 -7.28 -14.04 2.86
CA ARG A 79 -6.69 -15.39 2.85
C ARG A 79 -5.16 -15.32 2.83
N PHE A 80 -4.59 -14.45 2.02
CA PHE A 80 -3.15 -14.24 1.95
C PHE A 80 -2.56 -13.75 3.27
N GLU A 81 -3.17 -12.74 3.90
CA GLU A 81 -2.74 -12.24 5.19
C GLU A 81 -2.83 -13.30 6.29
N ARG A 82 -3.92 -14.09 6.27
CA ARG A 82 -4.07 -15.23 7.20
C ARG A 82 -2.96 -16.25 7.01
N GLN A 83 -2.67 -16.65 5.77
CA GLN A 83 -1.58 -17.57 5.48
C GLN A 83 -0.24 -17.07 6.02
N LEU A 84 0.04 -15.76 5.88
CA LEU A 84 1.26 -15.17 6.44
C LEU A 84 1.27 -15.27 7.97
N THR A 85 0.21 -14.85 8.64
CA THR A 85 0.14 -14.87 10.11
C THR A 85 0.15 -16.29 10.68
N ASP A 86 -0.53 -17.24 10.06
CA ASP A 86 -0.54 -18.65 10.46
C ASP A 86 0.85 -19.30 10.31
N ASN A 87 1.71 -18.74 9.46
CA ASN A 87 3.11 -19.16 9.30
C ASN A 87 4.11 -18.29 10.10
N GLY A 88 3.62 -17.54 11.09
CA GLY A 88 4.46 -16.78 12.02
C GLY A 88 4.97 -15.44 11.49
N TYR A 89 4.46 -14.93 10.36
CA TYR A 89 4.81 -13.60 9.88
C TYR A 89 4.02 -12.52 10.62
N LEU A 90 4.71 -11.45 10.99
CA LEU A 90 4.08 -10.23 11.49
C LEU A 90 3.83 -9.26 10.35
N VAL A 91 2.57 -8.98 10.04
CA VAL A 91 2.16 -8.02 9.01
C VAL A 91 1.76 -6.72 9.68
N LEU A 92 2.62 -5.69 9.56
CA LEU A 92 2.34 -4.35 10.05
C LEU A 92 1.95 -3.45 8.88
N LYS A 93 0.85 -2.75 9.04
CA LYS A 93 0.35 -1.81 8.02
C LYS A 93 0.21 -0.43 8.64
N PHE A 94 0.85 0.53 8.01
CA PHE A 94 0.78 1.92 8.43
C PHE A 94 -0.13 2.68 7.48
N PHE A 95 -1.22 3.17 8.01
CA PHE A 95 -2.10 4.08 7.27
C PHE A 95 -1.72 5.52 7.62
N MET A 96 -1.28 6.26 6.62
CA MET A 96 -0.87 7.65 6.80
C MET A 96 -1.90 8.56 6.15
N GLN A 97 -2.53 9.38 6.97
CA GLN A 97 -3.48 10.39 6.52
C GLN A 97 -2.93 11.78 6.83
N ILE A 98 -3.03 12.67 5.88
CA ILE A 98 -2.79 14.10 6.01
C ILE A 98 -4.06 14.82 5.60
N ASP A 99 -4.29 16.02 6.12
CA ASP A 99 -5.42 16.84 5.67
C ASP A 99 -5.22 17.39 4.25
N LYS A 100 -6.30 17.94 3.69
CA LYS A 100 -6.28 18.46 2.32
C LYS A 100 -5.32 19.62 2.13
N GLU A 101 -5.17 20.44 3.14
CA GLU A 101 -4.33 21.65 3.10
C GLU A 101 -2.85 21.26 3.11
N GLU A 102 -2.48 20.33 3.99
CA GLU A 102 -1.13 19.77 4.06
C GLU A 102 -0.77 19.00 2.77
N GLN A 103 -1.72 18.24 2.21
CA GLN A 103 -1.51 17.56 0.93
C GLN A 103 -1.19 18.57 -0.18
N LYS A 104 -1.99 19.64 -0.27
CA LYS A 104 -1.79 20.71 -1.24
C LYS A 104 -0.43 21.38 -1.06
N PHE A 105 -0.10 21.76 0.17
CA PHE A 105 1.17 22.39 0.49
C PHE A 105 2.37 21.53 0.06
N ARG A 106 2.34 20.23 0.34
CA ARG A 106 3.41 19.29 -0.06
C ARG A 106 3.50 19.15 -1.58
N MET A 107 2.36 19.08 -2.27
CA MET A 107 2.36 19.01 -3.73
C MET A 107 2.90 20.28 -4.37
N ASP A 108 2.46 21.46 -3.91
CA ASP A 108 2.94 22.74 -4.41
C ASP A 108 4.46 22.87 -4.22
N LYS A 109 4.97 22.43 -3.07
CA LYS A 109 6.40 22.37 -2.79
C LYS A 109 7.17 21.45 -3.75
N LEU A 110 6.63 20.27 -4.06
CA LEU A 110 7.23 19.34 -5.02
C LEU A 110 7.19 19.90 -6.45
N CYS A 111 6.11 20.57 -6.84
CA CYS A 111 5.94 21.15 -8.17
C CYS A 111 6.82 22.41 -8.40
N SER A 112 7.15 23.14 -7.32
CA SER A 112 7.93 24.38 -7.42
C SER A 112 9.40 24.15 -7.75
N SER A 113 9.95 22.96 -7.51
CA SER A 113 11.34 22.62 -7.83
C SER A 113 11.41 21.73 -9.07
N GLN A 114 12.33 22.07 -10.00
CA GLN A 114 12.57 21.29 -11.21
C GLN A 114 13.04 19.86 -10.89
N ASP A 115 13.81 19.70 -9.80
CA ASP A 115 14.38 18.42 -9.38
C ASP A 115 13.35 17.46 -8.76
N THR A 116 12.19 17.99 -8.32
CA THR A 116 11.17 17.16 -7.64
C THR A 116 9.83 17.10 -8.37
N ARG A 117 9.62 17.95 -9.39
CA ARG A 117 8.36 18.01 -10.15
C ARG A 117 7.97 16.66 -10.77
N TRP A 118 8.93 15.89 -11.23
CA TRP A 118 8.70 14.56 -11.82
C TRP A 118 8.08 13.55 -10.87
N ARG A 119 8.12 13.80 -9.54
CA ARG A 119 7.55 12.93 -8.50
C ARG A 119 6.04 13.06 -8.39
N VAL A 120 5.45 14.10 -8.98
CA VAL A 120 4.00 14.34 -8.93
C VAL A 120 3.37 13.79 -10.21
N SER A 121 2.62 12.70 -10.05
CA SER A 121 1.90 12.08 -11.15
C SER A 121 0.57 12.79 -11.45
N GLU A 122 0.00 12.52 -12.63
CA GLU A 122 -1.37 12.97 -12.95
C GLU A 122 -2.41 12.40 -11.98
N PHE A 123 -2.18 11.20 -11.45
CA PHE A 123 -3.05 10.60 -10.45
C PHE A 123 -2.98 11.35 -9.10
N ASP A 124 -1.81 11.83 -8.69
CA ASP A 124 -1.68 12.65 -7.48
C ASP A 124 -2.46 13.96 -7.59
N LYS A 125 -2.43 14.61 -8.75
CA LYS A 125 -3.22 15.82 -9.03
C LYS A 125 -4.71 15.51 -8.96
N TRP A 126 -5.14 14.41 -9.59
CA TRP A 126 -6.51 13.96 -9.54
C TRP A 126 -6.96 13.64 -8.11
N GLN A 127 -6.12 13.00 -7.30
CA GLN A 127 -6.40 12.73 -5.88
C GLN A 127 -6.57 14.02 -5.07
N GLN A 128 -5.78 15.04 -5.34
CA GLN A 128 -5.91 16.34 -4.67
C GLN A 128 -7.25 16.99 -4.97
N GLU A 129 -7.69 16.99 -6.22
CA GLU A 129 -8.98 17.52 -6.63
C GLU A 129 -10.14 16.74 -5.99
N HIS A 130 -9.99 15.42 -5.86
CA HIS A 130 -10.99 14.50 -5.36
C HIS A 130 -10.70 14.00 -3.93
N TYR A 131 -10.02 14.80 -3.12
CA TYR A 131 -9.53 14.44 -1.78
C TYR A 131 -10.59 13.71 -0.92
N ARG A 132 -11.81 14.28 -0.79
CA ARG A 132 -12.88 13.68 0.03
C ARG A 132 -13.33 12.29 -0.45
N LYS A 133 -13.29 12.05 -1.76
CA LYS A 133 -13.62 10.74 -2.33
C LYS A 133 -12.53 9.73 -2.01
N CYS A 134 -11.27 10.13 -2.16
CA CYS A 134 -10.12 9.30 -1.82
C CYS A 134 -10.09 8.97 -0.33
N GLU A 135 -10.29 9.95 0.53
CA GLU A 135 -10.35 9.78 1.99
C GLU A 135 -11.43 8.76 2.40
N LYS A 136 -12.64 8.88 1.87
CA LYS A 136 -13.74 7.94 2.14
C LYS A 136 -13.40 6.52 1.70
N SER A 137 -12.85 6.34 0.51
CA SER A 137 -12.47 5.03 -0.02
C SER A 137 -11.36 4.39 0.81
N MET A 138 -10.33 5.16 1.15
CA MET A 138 -9.23 4.70 2.00
C MET A 138 -9.70 4.32 3.40
N THR A 139 -10.56 5.13 4.00
CA THR A 139 -11.13 4.85 5.33
C THR A 139 -12.02 3.62 5.30
N ALA A 140 -12.84 3.42 4.28
CA ALA A 140 -13.67 2.24 4.13
C ALA A 140 -12.82 0.96 4.06
N ILE A 141 -11.78 0.95 3.24
CA ILE A 141 -10.87 -0.18 3.07
C ILE A 141 -10.07 -0.45 4.37
N SER A 142 -9.63 0.60 5.07
CA SER A 142 -8.92 0.42 6.35
C SER A 142 -9.82 -0.18 7.43
N ARG A 143 -11.12 0.15 7.47
CA ARG A 143 -12.10 -0.40 8.43
C ARG A 143 -12.42 -1.87 8.21
N ILE A 144 -12.48 -2.35 6.97
CA ILE A 144 -12.72 -3.76 6.65
C ILE A 144 -11.71 -4.67 7.38
N ARG A 145 -10.57 -4.15 7.73
CA ARG A 145 -9.45 -4.83 8.32
C ARG A 145 -9.39 -4.82 9.84
N MET A 146 -9.98 -3.83 10.51
CA MET A 146 -9.87 -3.66 11.96
C MET A 146 -10.66 -4.70 12.77
N HIS A 147 -11.37 -5.62 12.10
CA HIS A 147 -12.21 -6.64 12.74
C HIS A 147 -11.56 -8.03 12.88
N GLN A 148 -10.26 -8.17 12.59
CA GLN A 148 -9.55 -9.40 12.95
C GLN A 148 -8.82 -9.20 14.28
N PRO A 149 -9.19 -9.96 15.33
CA PRO A 149 -8.45 -9.95 16.59
C PRO A 149 -7.02 -10.43 16.31
N LEU A 150 -6.05 -9.72 16.87
CA LEU A 150 -4.68 -10.23 17.01
C LEU A 150 -4.77 -11.49 17.87
N HIS A 151 -4.84 -12.66 17.26
CA HIS A 151 -4.71 -13.90 17.99
C HIS A 151 -3.26 -14.10 18.39
N GLY A 152 -3.01 -13.91 19.68
CA GLY A 152 -1.96 -14.55 20.43
C GLY A 152 -0.52 -14.13 20.09
N ILE A 153 -0.06 -13.05 20.71
CA ILE A 153 1.30 -13.02 21.23
C ILE A 153 1.15 -13.32 22.71
N SER A 154 1.28 -14.59 23.06
CA SER A 154 1.53 -15.04 24.43
C SER A 154 3.03 -15.20 24.62
#